data_e544172c52f0bae57e8e788917079fdd
#
_entry.id   e544172c52f0bae57e8e788917079fdd
#
_cell.length_a   1.000
_cell.length_b   1.000
_cell.length_c   1.000
_cell.angle_alpha   90.00
_cell.angle_beta   90.00
_cell.angle_gamma   90.00
#
_symmetry.space_group_name_H-M   'P 1'
#
loop_
_entity.id
_entity.type
_entity.pdbx_description
1 polymer ?
#
loop_
_entity_poly.entity_id
_entity_poly.type
_entity_poly.pdbx_seq_one_letter_code
_entity_poly.pdbx_strand_id
1 'polypeptide(L)'
;MRATALAKDANYAVEQEQIRQEQVRKLAEAETRVKQEVGNNALLLSSTTAKVYLDNDFAPMWSDATAMRTFLKEYALFAASGVSNKAAGTLQQILNQPEEFLARDILLTDAFLDYLYYNKNVARNANNWLYNLGSYRTSTPSVENISSWVNAVKNGNAAQFVNNLVPRNHLYQETTARLLAMSPNGAVASGEEKATKGKSAKGGEKSTASNATTFYKLALNAQRLRIIPSFNNGIFVNIPSYQLYYFLDGKPVLQSKVIVGREDRRTPVMYSKLSNVVVNPPWNVPPTILSKDIIPALAKNPGIADARNYEILDGSGNNVNPYSVNWSKYLNTKSIPYRIRQKAGDDSALGRYKFNMPSSDAIYLHDTPNRGLFGKTDRALSSGCVRVAKADELATVLLREAGWSADKQQKVLDSKKTTSARINSENPVYLYYVTTWVEGGKVFTLPDIYKLDQNQPKPNLNWQAVKNVI
;
A
#
# COMPACT_ATOMS: atom_id res chain seq x y z
N MET A 1 16.88 54.60 26.36
CA MET A 1 16.72 53.14 26.41
C MET A 1 15.79 52.60 25.30
N ARG A 2 14.57 53.11 25.12
CA ARG A 2 13.63 52.59 24.10
C ARG A 2 14.11 52.82 22.64
N ALA A 3 14.66 53.96 22.31
CA ALA A 3 15.19 54.29 21.00
C ALA A 3 16.41 53.46 20.65
N THR A 4 17.25 53.14 21.64
CA THR A 4 18.46 52.30 21.43
C THR A 4 18.08 50.80 21.20
N ALA A 5 17.03 50.31 21.85
CA ALA A 5 16.53 48.97 21.62
C ALA A 5 15.91 48.85 20.22
N LEU A 6 15.09 49.80 19.80
CA LEU A 6 14.48 49.82 18.44
C LEU A 6 15.55 49.93 17.33
N ALA A 7 16.64 50.68 17.55
CA ALA A 7 17.75 50.76 16.59
C ALA A 7 18.52 49.43 16.50
N LYS A 8 18.70 48.70 17.63
CA LYS A 8 19.32 47.38 17.65
C LYS A 8 18.45 46.35 16.92
N ASP A 9 17.14 46.38 17.13
CA ASP A 9 16.19 45.49 16.46
C ASP A 9 16.13 45.76 14.94
N ALA A 10 16.16 47.02 14.54
CA ALA A 10 16.23 47.40 13.13
C ALA A 10 17.54 46.95 12.46
N ASN A 11 18.68 47.12 13.11
CA ASN A 11 19.98 46.66 12.61
C ASN A 11 20.01 45.12 12.50
N TYR A 12 19.46 44.42 13.48
CA TYR A 12 19.33 42.96 13.47
C TYR A 12 18.49 42.50 12.28
N ALA A 13 17.35 43.13 12.02
CA ALA A 13 16.48 42.82 10.90
C ALA A 13 17.18 43.05 9.55
N VAL A 14 17.95 44.11 9.39
CA VAL A 14 18.74 44.37 8.19
C VAL A 14 19.82 43.31 8.01
N GLU A 15 20.52 42.94 9.07
CA GLU A 15 21.54 41.90 9.04
C GLU A 15 20.95 40.53 8.64
N GLN A 16 19.81 40.17 9.21
CA GLN A 16 19.12 38.93 8.85
C GLN A 16 18.68 38.92 7.38
N GLU A 17 18.21 40.04 6.86
CA GLU A 17 17.84 40.16 5.45
C GLU A 17 19.06 40.03 4.53
N GLN A 18 20.19 40.63 4.90
CA GLN A 18 21.44 40.49 4.14
C GLN A 18 21.94 39.05 4.11
N ILE A 19 21.88 38.34 5.25
CA ILE A 19 22.22 36.91 5.35
C ILE A 19 21.30 36.09 4.43
N ARG A 20 20.01 36.37 4.46
CA ARG A 20 19.03 35.70 3.62
C ARG A 20 19.31 35.90 2.14
N GLN A 21 19.59 37.12 1.73
CA GLN A 21 19.93 37.48 0.34
C GLN A 21 21.19 36.77 -0.13
N GLU A 22 22.20 36.71 0.72
CA GLU A 22 23.44 36.01 0.42
C GLU A 22 23.25 34.50 0.26
N GLN A 23 22.40 33.90 1.10
CA GLN A 23 22.05 32.48 0.97
C GLN A 23 21.29 32.19 -0.33
N VAL A 24 20.35 33.06 -0.72
CA VAL A 24 19.61 32.96 -1.99
C VAL A 24 20.59 33.07 -3.18
N ARG A 25 21.54 33.99 -3.13
CA ARG A 25 22.56 34.17 -4.17
C ARG A 25 23.45 32.95 -4.32
N LYS A 26 23.95 32.42 -3.20
CA LYS A 26 24.80 31.21 -3.19
C LYS A 26 24.06 30.00 -3.74
N LEU A 27 22.78 29.81 -3.40
CA LEU A 27 21.97 28.73 -3.92
C LEU A 27 21.78 28.88 -5.43
N ALA A 28 21.49 30.07 -5.94
CA ALA A 28 21.34 30.31 -7.37
C ALA A 28 22.63 30.00 -8.14
N GLU A 29 23.79 30.37 -7.60
CA GLU A 29 25.09 30.01 -8.16
C GLU A 29 25.33 28.50 -8.15
N ALA A 30 24.97 27.82 -7.06
CA ALA A 30 25.08 26.38 -6.95
C ALA A 30 24.16 25.66 -7.96
N GLU A 31 22.92 26.13 -8.15
CA GLU A 31 22.02 25.58 -9.18
C GLU A 31 22.62 25.75 -10.59
N THR A 32 23.18 26.89 -10.90
CA THR A 32 23.86 27.14 -12.17
C THR A 32 25.02 26.17 -12.37
N ARG A 33 25.85 25.98 -11.35
CA ARG A 33 26.98 25.05 -11.39
C ARG A 33 26.52 23.60 -11.60
N VAL A 34 25.50 23.14 -10.85
CA VAL A 34 24.97 21.81 -10.97
C VAL A 34 24.42 21.54 -12.38
N LYS A 35 23.69 22.51 -12.96
CA LYS A 35 23.17 22.43 -14.32
C LYS A 35 24.27 22.37 -15.38
N GLN A 36 25.35 23.12 -15.18
CA GLN A 36 26.52 23.09 -16.07
C GLN A 36 27.23 21.74 -16.02
N GLU A 37 27.43 21.17 -14.83
CA GLU A 37 28.08 19.87 -14.66
C GLU A 37 27.32 18.72 -15.33
N VAL A 38 25.97 18.68 -15.21
CA VAL A 38 25.15 17.63 -15.81
C VAL A 38 24.86 17.86 -17.30
N GLY A 39 25.15 19.04 -17.83
CA GLY A 39 24.97 19.37 -19.23
C GLY A 39 23.52 19.27 -19.69
N ASN A 40 23.27 18.47 -20.74
CA ASN A 40 21.92 18.31 -21.29
C ASN A 40 21.02 17.36 -20.49
N ASN A 41 21.51 16.74 -19.42
CA ASN A 41 20.71 15.87 -18.59
C ASN A 41 19.71 16.68 -17.75
N ALA A 42 18.48 16.18 -17.63
CA ALA A 42 17.45 16.80 -16.83
C ALA A 42 17.58 16.41 -15.35
N LEU A 43 17.38 17.39 -14.47
CA LEU A 43 17.29 17.17 -13.02
C LEU A 43 15.83 17.17 -12.57
N LEU A 44 15.49 16.28 -11.64
CA LEU A 44 14.16 16.18 -11.04
C LEU A 44 13.93 17.26 -9.97
N LEU A 45 14.94 17.49 -9.14
CA LEU A 45 14.94 18.36 -7.98
C LEU A 45 16.19 19.26 -7.97
N SER A 46 16.34 20.09 -9.00
CA SER A 46 17.56 20.86 -9.24
C SER A 46 17.95 21.75 -8.06
N SER A 47 17.01 22.45 -7.44
CA SER A 47 17.27 23.33 -6.30
C SER A 47 17.68 22.53 -5.05
N THR A 48 17.00 21.48 -4.74
CA THR A 48 17.32 20.62 -3.59
C THR A 48 18.67 19.93 -3.78
N THR A 49 18.94 19.41 -4.96
CA THR A 49 20.21 18.79 -5.33
C THR A 49 21.35 19.79 -5.22
N ALA A 50 21.18 20.98 -5.75
CA ALA A 50 22.18 22.05 -5.65
C ALA A 50 22.49 22.43 -4.21
N LYS A 51 21.47 22.49 -3.34
CA LYS A 51 21.65 22.77 -1.91
C LYS A 51 22.48 21.71 -1.20
N VAL A 52 22.25 20.43 -1.52
CA VAL A 52 23.07 19.34 -0.97
C VAL A 52 24.56 19.54 -1.30
N TYR A 53 24.87 19.85 -2.54
CA TYR A 53 26.26 20.08 -2.95
C TYR A 53 26.84 21.39 -2.40
N LEU A 54 26.04 22.45 -2.35
CA LEU A 54 26.46 23.71 -1.74
C LEU A 54 26.85 23.52 -0.27
N ASP A 55 26.01 22.86 0.51
CA ASP A 55 26.19 22.61 1.94
C ASP A 55 27.34 21.63 2.24
N ASN A 56 27.84 20.92 1.23
CA ASN A 56 28.92 19.94 1.33
C ASN A 56 30.14 20.29 0.44
N ASP A 57 30.30 21.56 0.09
CA ASP A 57 31.44 22.09 -0.69
C ASP A 57 31.68 21.33 -2.00
N PHE A 58 30.61 20.85 -2.65
CA PHE A 58 30.64 20.03 -3.87
C PHE A 58 31.51 18.76 -3.75
N ALA A 59 31.63 18.22 -2.54
CA ALA A 59 32.25 16.92 -2.33
C ALA A 59 31.38 15.81 -2.92
N PRO A 60 31.97 14.72 -3.46
CA PRO A 60 31.19 13.57 -3.92
C PRO A 60 30.38 12.95 -2.81
N MET A 61 29.13 12.61 -3.11
CA MET A 61 28.19 11.98 -2.17
C MET A 61 28.16 10.45 -2.30
N TRP A 62 28.65 9.93 -3.41
CA TRP A 62 28.54 8.50 -3.77
C TRP A 62 29.90 7.80 -3.87
N SER A 63 30.84 8.13 -3.00
CA SER A 63 32.13 7.45 -2.93
C SER A 63 32.05 6.03 -2.38
N ASP A 64 30.98 5.70 -1.62
CA ASP A 64 30.72 4.36 -1.12
C ASP A 64 30.04 3.52 -2.22
N ALA A 65 30.82 2.59 -2.80
CA ALA A 65 30.33 1.75 -3.90
C ALA A 65 29.18 0.81 -3.48
N THR A 66 29.14 0.39 -2.23
CA THR A 66 28.03 -0.44 -1.71
C THR A 66 26.74 0.36 -1.63
N ALA A 67 26.79 1.59 -1.12
CA ALA A 67 25.64 2.50 -1.09
C ALA A 67 25.12 2.76 -2.51
N MET A 68 26.00 3.04 -3.45
CA MET A 68 25.65 3.29 -4.85
C MET A 68 24.97 2.08 -5.50
N ARG A 69 25.55 0.88 -5.36
CA ARG A 69 24.96 -0.34 -5.95
C ARG A 69 23.61 -0.68 -5.35
N THR A 70 23.46 -0.60 -4.03
CA THR A 70 22.18 -0.85 -3.36
C THR A 70 21.12 0.15 -3.85
N PHE A 71 21.46 1.42 -3.93
CA PHE A 71 20.55 2.44 -4.44
C PHE A 71 20.16 2.20 -5.90
N LEU A 72 21.12 1.98 -6.79
CA LEU A 72 20.85 1.74 -8.21
C LEU A 72 19.96 0.53 -8.42
N LYS A 73 20.15 -0.53 -7.66
CA LYS A 73 19.27 -1.71 -7.69
C LYS A 73 17.84 -1.33 -7.34
N GLU A 74 17.62 -0.66 -6.23
CA GLU A 74 16.29 -0.27 -5.77
C GLU A 74 15.64 0.75 -6.73
N TYR A 75 16.42 1.69 -7.24
CA TYR A 75 15.92 2.68 -8.18
C TYR A 75 15.54 2.07 -9.53
N ALA A 76 16.32 1.09 -10.00
CA ALA A 76 15.99 0.35 -11.21
C ALA A 76 14.68 -0.46 -11.07
N LEU A 77 14.46 -1.07 -9.91
CA LEU A 77 13.20 -1.76 -9.61
C LEU A 77 12.01 -0.78 -9.58
N PHE A 78 12.21 0.38 -8.99
CA PHE A 78 11.22 1.46 -9.01
C PHE A 78 10.93 1.94 -10.44
N ALA A 79 11.97 2.20 -11.23
CA ALA A 79 11.82 2.59 -12.63
C ALA A 79 11.07 1.55 -13.46
N ALA A 80 11.39 0.26 -13.27
CA ALA A 80 10.74 -0.84 -13.99
C ALA A 80 9.24 -0.96 -13.68
N SER A 81 8.80 -0.54 -12.51
CA SER A 81 7.39 -0.61 -12.09
C SER A 81 6.45 0.27 -12.90
N GLY A 82 6.96 1.35 -13.48
CA GLY A 82 6.15 2.37 -14.16
C GLY A 82 5.38 3.30 -13.22
N VAL A 83 5.59 3.21 -11.91
CA VAL A 83 4.98 4.13 -10.92
C VAL A 83 5.41 5.57 -11.19
N SER A 84 6.70 5.80 -11.44
CA SER A 84 7.23 7.10 -11.90
C SER A 84 7.36 7.12 -13.42
N ASN A 85 6.87 8.17 -14.05
CA ASN A 85 7.04 8.37 -15.48
C ASN A 85 8.42 8.96 -15.86
N LYS A 86 9.25 9.31 -14.89
CA LYS A 86 10.57 9.93 -15.08
C LYS A 86 11.74 9.04 -14.70
N ALA A 87 11.53 8.08 -13.82
CA ALA A 87 12.61 7.28 -13.23
C ALA A 87 13.44 6.51 -14.26
N ALA A 88 12.81 5.94 -15.29
CA ALA A 88 13.52 5.21 -16.35
C ALA A 88 14.48 6.13 -17.13
N GLY A 89 14.05 7.32 -17.50
CA GLY A 89 14.89 8.32 -18.17
C GLY A 89 16.04 8.79 -17.27
N THR A 90 15.77 9.05 -16.01
CA THR A 90 16.79 9.43 -15.02
C THR A 90 17.83 8.32 -14.83
N LEU A 91 17.39 7.07 -14.71
CA LEU A 91 18.28 5.92 -14.60
C LEU A 91 19.21 5.82 -15.84
N GLN A 92 18.67 6.01 -17.04
CA GLN A 92 19.44 5.97 -18.27
C GLN A 92 20.49 7.10 -18.31
N GLN A 93 20.15 8.29 -17.84
CA GLN A 93 21.12 9.41 -17.71
C GLN A 93 22.28 9.04 -16.82
N ILE A 94 22.00 8.40 -15.66
CA ILE A 94 23.06 7.96 -14.73
C ILE A 94 23.96 6.92 -15.39
N LEU A 95 23.38 5.91 -16.03
CA LEU A 95 24.13 4.81 -16.64
C LEU A 95 24.98 5.26 -17.84
N ASN A 96 24.62 6.36 -18.50
CA ASN A 96 25.35 6.93 -19.61
C ASN A 96 26.57 7.79 -19.17
N GLN A 97 26.69 8.13 -17.89
CA GLN A 97 27.81 8.91 -17.40
C GLN A 97 28.94 8.02 -16.87
N PRO A 98 30.21 8.35 -17.14
CA PRO A 98 31.35 7.68 -16.51
C PRO A 98 31.30 7.82 -14.98
N GLU A 99 31.73 6.77 -14.28
CA GLU A 99 31.64 6.71 -12.81
C GLU A 99 32.45 7.79 -12.09
N GLU A 100 33.56 8.18 -12.66
CA GLU A 100 34.48 9.18 -12.10
C GLU A 100 33.99 10.63 -12.24
N PHE A 101 32.96 10.90 -13.01
CA PHE A 101 32.50 12.24 -13.29
C PHE A 101 31.55 12.77 -12.21
N LEU A 102 31.77 14.05 -11.84
CA LEU A 102 30.87 14.74 -10.90
C LEU A 102 29.44 14.80 -11.43
N ALA A 103 29.24 14.83 -12.74
CA ALA A 103 27.93 14.74 -13.36
C ALA A 103 27.14 13.50 -12.92
N ARG A 104 27.80 12.33 -12.86
CA ARG A 104 27.16 11.10 -12.40
C ARG A 104 26.80 11.17 -10.91
N ASP A 105 27.68 11.69 -10.08
CA ASP A 105 27.43 11.88 -8.65
C ASP A 105 26.21 12.77 -8.40
N ILE A 106 26.10 13.89 -9.14
CA ILE A 106 24.96 14.81 -9.06
C ILE A 106 23.68 14.14 -9.52
N LEU A 107 23.70 13.40 -10.63
CA LEU A 107 22.51 12.67 -11.12
C LEU A 107 22.07 11.57 -10.15
N LEU A 108 23.00 10.89 -9.50
CA LEU A 108 22.70 9.91 -8.45
C LEU A 108 22.02 10.57 -7.24
N THR A 109 22.52 11.73 -6.80
CA THR A 109 21.91 12.48 -5.70
C THR A 109 20.50 12.92 -6.04
N ASP A 110 20.31 13.48 -7.22
CA ASP A 110 19.00 13.93 -7.70
C ASP A 110 17.96 12.78 -7.74
N ALA A 111 18.37 11.65 -8.29
CA ALA A 111 17.54 10.44 -8.30
C ALA A 111 17.29 9.88 -6.89
N PHE A 112 18.31 9.93 -6.02
CA PHE A 112 18.18 9.45 -4.64
C PHE A 112 17.23 10.31 -3.82
N LEU A 113 17.20 11.62 -4.02
CA LEU A 113 16.25 12.52 -3.36
C LEU A 113 14.79 12.19 -3.77
N ASP A 114 14.56 11.91 -5.05
CA ASP A 114 13.25 11.42 -5.51
C ASP A 114 12.88 10.09 -4.85
N TYR A 115 13.80 9.13 -4.85
CA TYR A 115 13.58 7.83 -4.21
C TYR A 115 13.36 7.93 -2.70
N LEU A 116 14.10 8.81 -2.03
CA LEU A 116 13.95 9.06 -0.59
C LEU A 116 12.55 9.61 -0.27
N TYR A 117 12.09 10.58 -1.07
CA TYR A 117 10.73 11.08 -0.96
C TYR A 117 9.69 9.99 -1.18
N TYR A 118 9.83 9.22 -2.25
CA TYR A 118 8.94 8.09 -2.55
C TYR A 118 8.93 7.08 -1.40
N ASN A 119 10.09 6.61 -0.97
CA ASN A 119 10.22 5.60 0.09
C ASN A 119 9.56 6.02 1.40
N LYS A 120 9.77 7.28 1.80
CA LYS A 120 9.22 7.81 3.07
C LYS A 120 7.72 8.08 3.03
N ASN A 121 7.12 8.19 1.86
CA ASN A 121 5.73 8.62 1.70
C ASN A 121 4.82 7.59 1.03
N VAL A 122 5.36 6.52 0.43
CA VAL A 122 4.57 5.58 -0.36
C VAL A 122 3.52 4.84 0.46
N ALA A 123 3.79 4.48 1.70
CA ALA A 123 2.82 3.77 2.54
C ALA A 123 1.55 4.60 2.76
N ARG A 124 1.68 5.90 2.98
CA ARG A 124 0.54 6.83 3.15
C ARG A 124 -0.19 7.14 1.85
N ASN A 125 0.49 7.03 0.71
CA ASN A 125 -0.02 7.39 -0.61
C ASN A 125 -0.23 6.17 -1.51
N ALA A 126 -0.24 4.97 -0.95
CA ALA A 126 -0.29 3.72 -1.71
C ALA A 126 -1.51 3.66 -2.64
N ASN A 127 -2.69 4.04 -2.17
CA ASN A 127 -3.91 4.04 -2.96
C ASN A 127 -3.82 4.93 -4.20
N ASN A 128 -3.11 6.07 -4.11
CA ASN A 128 -2.88 6.92 -5.26
C ASN A 128 -1.72 6.41 -6.12
N TRP A 129 -0.54 6.24 -5.54
CA TRP A 129 0.68 6.00 -6.33
C TRP A 129 0.79 4.60 -6.91
N LEU A 130 0.30 3.59 -6.19
CA LEU A 130 0.46 2.18 -6.56
C LEU A 130 -0.78 1.58 -7.21
N TYR A 131 -1.93 2.20 -7.05
CA TYR A 131 -3.23 1.71 -7.54
C TYR A 131 -3.97 2.70 -8.44
N ASN A 132 -3.46 3.90 -8.59
CA ASN A 132 -3.86 4.87 -9.61
C ASN A 132 -2.61 5.28 -10.39
N LEU A 133 -2.19 4.42 -11.31
CA LEU A 133 -0.93 4.54 -12.03
C LEU A 133 -0.89 5.84 -12.84
N GLY A 134 0.26 6.51 -12.80
CA GLY A 134 0.45 7.83 -13.40
C GLY A 134 0.18 9.00 -12.44
N SER A 135 -0.21 8.74 -11.20
CA SER A 135 -0.48 9.78 -10.19
C SER A 135 0.75 10.24 -9.41
N TYR A 136 1.83 9.45 -9.39
CA TYR A 136 3.04 9.82 -8.67
C TYR A 136 3.69 11.07 -9.25
N ARG A 137 4.07 11.98 -8.37
CA ARG A 137 4.83 13.19 -8.69
C ARG A 137 6.01 13.33 -7.74
N THR A 138 7.19 13.54 -8.30
CA THR A 138 8.41 13.84 -7.56
C THR A 138 8.21 15.08 -6.71
N SER A 139 8.67 15.04 -5.46
CA SER A 139 8.69 16.18 -4.56
C SER A 139 9.91 16.12 -3.63
N THR A 140 10.21 17.24 -3.00
CA THR A 140 11.36 17.36 -2.11
C THR A 140 11.13 16.55 -0.82
N PRO A 141 12.09 15.72 -0.40
CA PRO A 141 12.07 15.09 0.91
C PRO A 141 12.08 16.13 2.04
N SER A 142 11.71 15.72 3.25
CA SER A 142 11.84 16.58 4.41
C SER A 142 13.30 16.96 4.67
N VAL A 143 13.51 18.15 5.25
CA VAL A 143 14.84 18.60 5.66
C VAL A 143 15.52 17.60 6.59
N GLU A 144 14.77 17.00 7.48
CA GLU A 144 15.25 15.97 8.43
C GLU A 144 15.74 14.72 7.71
N ASN A 145 15.00 14.22 6.72
CA ASN A 145 15.39 13.06 5.93
C ASN A 145 16.65 13.33 5.11
N ILE A 146 16.77 14.49 4.50
CA ILE A 146 17.96 14.90 3.75
C ILE A 146 19.16 15.01 4.68
N SER A 147 19.02 15.70 5.82
CA SER A 147 20.08 15.87 6.81
C SER A 147 20.56 14.53 7.37
N SER A 148 19.65 13.60 7.65
CA SER A 148 19.99 12.27 8.13
C SER A 148 20.84 11.50 7.12
N TRP A 149 20.51 11.59 5.84
CA TRP A 149 21.31 10.97 4.78
C TRP A 149 22.69 11.63 4.64
N VAL A 150 22.74 12.96 4.56
CA VAL A 150 23.99 13.71 4.44
C VAL A 150 24.93 13.39 5.62
N ASN A 151 24.41 13.37 6.83
CA ASN A 151 25.18 12.99 8.02
C ASN A 151 25.69 11.55 7.94
N ALA A 152 24.89 10.63 7.45
CA ALA A 152 25.32 9.24 7.23
C ALA A 152 26.49 9.17 6.22
N VAL A 153 26.44 9.92 5.14
CA VAL A 153 27.51 10.01 4.16
C VAL A 153 28.79 10.54 4.81
N LYS A 154 28.69 11.65 5.55
CA LYS A 154 29.84 12.26 6.24
C LYS A 154 30.48 11.36 7.29
N ASN A 155 29.69 10.53 7.94
CA ASN A 155 30.14 9.65 9.03
C ASN A 155 30.55 8.24 8.54
N GLY A 156 30.60 7.99 7.24
CA GLY A 156 30.93 6.69 6.67
C GLY A 156 29.83 5.62 6.80
N ASN A 157 28.58 6.04 7.02
CA ASN A 157 27.42 5.15 7.22
C ASN A 157 26.45 5.17 6.03
N ALA A 158 26.89 5.63 4.87
CA ALA A 158 26.02 5.74 3.69
C ALA A 158 25.40 4.41 3.27
N ALA A 159 26.19 3.33 3.25
CA ALA A 159 25.72 2.00 2.87
C ALA A 159 24.62 1.51 3.81
N GLN A 160 24.78 1.70 5.11
CA GLN A 160 23.78 1.32 6.10
C GLN A 160 22.50 2.14 5.95
N PHE A 161 22.61 3.44 5.72
CA PHE A 161 21.46 4.32 5.51
C PHE A 161 20.63 3.87 4.31
N VAL A 162 21.26 3.62 3.18
CA VAL A 162 20.57 3.16 1.96
C VAL A 162 19.97 1.78 2.16
N ASN A 163 20.71 0.85 2.79
CA ASN A 163 20.21 -0.50 3.07
C ASN A 163 19.00 -0.51 3.98
N ASN A 164 18.89 0.44 4.92
CA ASN A 164 17.71 0.57 5.80
C ASN A 164 16.44 1.01 5.05
N LEU A 165 16.56 1.53 3.82
CA LEU A 165 15.43 1.86 2.97
C LEU A 165 14.91 0.65 2.17
N VAL A 166 15.67 -0.43 2.11
CA VAL A 166 15.30 -1.65 1.37
C VAL A 166 14.24 -2.42 2.16
N PRO A 167 13.11 -2.78 1.54
CA PRO A 167 12.10 -3.59 2.18
C PRO A 167 12.62 -4.98 2.57
N ARG A 168 12.23 -5.45 3.75
CA ARG A 168 12.77 -6.68 4.35
C ARG A 168 11.84 -7.87 4.30
N ASN A 169 10.56 -7.68 3.93
CA ASN A 169 9.65 -8.82 3.85
C ASN A 169 10.12 -9.80 2.75
N HIS A 170 9.92 -11.07 3.00
CA HIS A 170 10.44 -12.12 2.12
C HIS A 170 9.82 -12.13 0.73
N LEU A 171 8.55 -11.72 0.58
CA LEU A 171 7.90 -11.67 -0.73
C LEU A 171 8.49 -10.57 -1.62
N TYR A 172 8.80 -9.41 -1.06
CA TYR A 172 9.53 -8.37 -1.78
C TYR A 172 10.90 -8.87 -2.22
N GLN A 173 11.64 -9.50 -1.33
CA GLN A 173 12.99 -9.99 -1.62
C GLN A 173 13.00 -11.08 -2.68
N GLU A 174 12.11 -12.06 -2.60
CA GLU A 174 12.00 -13.13 -3.61
C GLU A 174 11.54 -12.60 -4.97
N THR A 175 10.58 -11.67 -4.96
CA THR A 175 10.04 -11.06 -6.19
C THR A 175 11.10 -10.23 -6.89
N THR A 176 11.84 -9.41 -6.16
CA THR A 176 12.90 -8.57 -6.73
C THR A 176 14.12 -9.38 -7.16
N ALA A 177 14.46 -10.45 -6.46
CA ALA A 177 15.51 -11.38 -6.88
C ALA A 177 15.18 -12.04 -8.24
N ARG A 178 13.92 -12.42 -8.47
CA ARG A 178 13.46 -12.94 -9.77
C ARG A 178 13.55 -11.87 -10.86
N LEU A 179 13.18 -10.63 -10.58
CA LEU A 179 13.29 -9.52 -11.53
C LEU A 179 14.72 -9.31 -11.99
N LEU A 180 15.69 -9.41 -11.08
CA LEU A 180 17.11 -9.28 -11.42
C LEU A 180 17.64 -10.44 -12.25
N ALA A 181 17.04 -11.62 -12.15
CA ALA A 181 17.36 -12.77 -12.96
C ALA A 181 16.67 -12.77 -14.34
N MET A 182 15.66 -11.91 -14.55
CA MET A 182 14.89 -11.79 -15.79
C MET A 182 15.43 -10.67 -16.67
N SER A 183 14.85 -10.57 -17.86
CA SER A 183 15.03 -9.43 -18.77
C SER A 183 13.66 -9.02 -19.34
N PRO A 184 13.37 -7.70 -19.46
CA PRO A 184 12.13 -7.23 -20.09
C PRO A 184 12.02 -7.65 -21.55
N ASN A 185 13.14 -7.97 -22.21
CA ASN A 185 13.20 -8.41 -23.62
C ASN A 185 13.11 -9.93 -23.80
N GLY A 186 12.78 -10.68 -22.76
CA GLY A 186 12.52 -12.12 -22.83
C GLY A 186 13.74 -13.04 -22.86
N ALA A 187 14.96 -12.52 -22.72
CA ALA A 187 16.15 -13.33 -22.54
C ALA A 187 16.22 -13.79 -21.06
N VAL A 188 15.90 -15.05 -20.80
CA VAL A 188 16.19 -15.69 -19.52
C VAL A 188 17.69 -15.90 -19.46
N ALA A 189 18.36 -15.40 -18.40
CA ALA A 189 19.72 -15.80 -18.12
C ALA A 189 19.75 -17.34 -18.01
N SER A 190 20.55 -17.99 -18.84
CA SER A 190 20.71 -19.44 -18.90
C SER A 190 21.17 -20.01 -17.57
N GLY A 191 20.25 -20.58 -16.83
CA GLY A 191 20.49 -21.25 -15.58
C GLY A 191 19.25 -22.01 -15.12
N GLU A 192 19.12 -23.24 -15.59
CA GLU A 192 18.27 -24.31 -15.09
C GLU A 192 16.74 -24.15 -15.18
N GLU A 193 16.20 -24.47 -16.36
CA GLU A 193 14.98 -25.23 -16.49
C GLU A 193 15.22 -26.46 -17.36
N LYS A 194 15.36 -27.64 -16.75
CA LYS A 194 15.20 -28.90 -17.46
C LYS A 194 13.74 -29.04 -17.87
N ALA A 195 13.47 -28.68 -19.10
CA ALA A 195 12.19 -28.93 -19.73
C ALA A 195 11.98 -30.41 -19.91
N THR A 196 10.94 -30.96 -19.32
CA THR A 196 10.36 -32.24 -19.72
C THR A 196 9.81 -32.13 -21.15
N LYS A 197 10.31 -32.98 -22.03
CA LYS A 197 9.93 -33.05 -23.44
C LYS A 197 8.45 -33.40 -23.60
N GLY A 198 7.68 -32.46 -24.11
CA GLY A 198 6.33 -32.68 -24.66
C GLY A 198 6.17 -31.81 -25.90
N LYS A 199 5.95 -32.47 -27.04
CA LYS A 199 5.86 -31.90 -28.39
C LYS A 199 4.89 -30.73 -28.53
N SER A 200 5.35 -29.58 -29.06
CA SER A 200 4.67 -28.87 -30.15
C SER A 200 5.41 -27.58 -30.50
N ALA A 201 5.94 -27.52 -31.71
CA ALA A 201 6.54 -26.34 -32.31
C ALA A 201 5.45 -25.35 -32.73
N LYS A 202 5.30 -24.24 -32.01
CA LYS A 202 4.70 -22.95 -32.44
C LYS A 202 4.66 -21.94 -31.25
N GLY A 203 5.71 -21.86 -30.43
CA GLY A 203 5.66 -21.14 -29.16
C GLY A 203 6.67 -20.01 -28.95
N GLY A 204 7.52 -19.66 -29.92
CA GLY A 204 8.62 -18.71 -29.68
C GLY A 204 8.16 -17.27 -29.39
N GLU A 205 7.21 -16.75 -30.11
CA GLU A 205 6.72 -15.36 -29.94
C GLU A 205 5.79 -15.19 -28.74
N LYS A 206 5.00 -16.23 -28.39
CA LYS A 206 4.13 -16.18 -27.19
C LYS A 206 4.91 -16.24 -25.90
N SER A 207 6.06 -16.93 -25.85
CA SER A 207 6.85 -17.05 -24.63
C SER A 207 7.61 -15.77 -24.31
N THR A 208 8.14 -15.06 -25.32
CA THR A 208 8.85 -13.77 -25.12
C THR A 208 7.90 -12.65 -24.69
N ALA A 209 6.73 -12.54 -25.31
CA ALA A 209 5.70 -11.57 -24.91
C ALA A 209 5.15 -11.88 -23.51
N SER A 210 4.99 -13.14 -23.14
CA SER A 210 4.58 -13.58 -21.81
C SER A 210 5.61 -13.22 -20.73
N ASN A 211 6.93 -13.40 -21.01
CA ASN A 211 8.00 -13.07 -20.08
C ASN A 211 8.14 -11.56 -19.85
N ALA A 212 8.05 -10.74 -20.93
CA ALA A 212 8.07 -9.29 -20.79
C ALA A 212 6.87 -8.78 -19.98
N THR A 213 5.68 -9.32 -20.21
CA THR A 213 4.48 -8.99 -19.43
C THR A 213 4.66 -9.37 -17.97
N THR A 214 5.20 -10.55 -17.68
CA THR A 214 5.49 -11.02 -16.32
C THR A 214 6.51 -10.13 -15.63
N PHE A 215 7.58 -9.72 -16.33
CA PHE A 215 8.58 -8.79 -15.80
C PHE A 215 7.94 -7.50 -15.27
N TYR A 216 7.14 -6.82 -16.07
CA TYR A 216 6.52 -5.57 -15.67
C TYR A 216 5.47 -5.74 -14.57
N LYS A 217 4.71 -6.83 -14.57
CA LYS A 217 3.79 -7.18 -13.51
C LYS A 217 4.51 -7.42 -12.18
N LEU A 218 5.60 -8.18 -12.19
CA LEU A 218 6.43 -8.39 -11.00
C LEU A 218 7.01 -7.06 -10.48
N ALA A 219 7.46 -6.20 -11.37
CA ALA A 219 8.01 -4.90 -11.00
C ALA A 219 6.97 -4.01 -10.30
N LEU A 220 5.76 -3.93 -10.83
CA LEU A 220 4.68 -3.17 -10.20
C LEU A 220 4.31 -3.76 -8.84
N ASN A 221 4.09 -5.07 -8.78
CA ASN A 221 3.66 -5.72 -7.55
C ASN A 221 4.76 -5.73 -6.47
N ALA A 222 6.04 -5.71 -6.86
CA ALA A 222 7.14 -5.51 -5.91
C ALA A 222 6.99 -4.17 -5.16
N GLN A 223 6.61 -3.10 -5.87
CA GLN A 223 6.36 -1.81 -5.22
C GLN A 223 5.14 -1.86 -4.29
N ARG A 224 4.11 -2.63 -4.62
CA ARG A 224 2.95 -2.87 -3.77
C ARG A 224 3.30 -3.69 -2.52
N LEU A 225 4.22 -4.64 -2.64
CA LEU A 225 4.74 -5.42 -1.50
C LEU A 225 5.63 -4.58 -0.58
N ARG A 226 6.26 -3.53 -1.10
CA ARG A 226 7.17 -2.64 -0.37
C ARG A 226 6.59 -2.08 0.92
N ILE A 227 5.28 -1.79 0.94
CA ILE A 227 4.62 -1.16 2.08
C ILE A 227 4.39 -2.08 3.26
N ILE A 228 4.62 -3.38 3.11
CA ILE A 228 4.44 -4.37 4.18
C ILE A 228 5.78 -4.62 4.86
N PRO A 229 5.92 -4.24 6.15
CA PRO A 229 7.21 -4.40 6.84
C PRO A 229 7.64 -5.85 6.98
N SER A 230 6.70 -6.73 7.30
CA SER A 230 6.95 -8.15 7.58
C SER A 230 5.65 -8.94 7.47
N PHE A 231 5.76 -10.24 7.17
CA PHE A 231 4.65 -11.19 7.22
C PHE A 231 4.71 -12.09 8.47
N ASN A 232 5.44 -11.68 9.50
CA ASN A 232 5.67 -12.52 10.67
C ASN A 232 4.52 -12.53 11.66
N ASN A 233 3.83 -11.41 11.84
CA ASN A 233 2.75 -11.27 12.80
C ASN A 233 1.60 -10.48 12.22
N GLY A 234 0.38 -10.97 12.42
CA GLY A 234 -0.84 -10.28 12.05
C GLY A 234 -1.71 -11.02 11.05
N ILE A 235 -2.75 -10.33 10.64
CA ILE A 235 -3.73 -10.80 9.66
C ILE A 235 -3.41 -10.18 8.31
N PHE A 236 -3.30 -11.03 7.28
CA PHE A 236 -2.95 -10.64 5.93
C PHE A 236 -4.01 -11.16 4.96
N VAL A 237 -4.63 -10.25 4.24
CA VAL A 237 -5.57 -10.56 3.17
C VAL A 237 -5.03 -9.97 1.87
N ASN A 238 -4.55 -10.82 0.97
CA ASN A 238 -4.32 -10.41 -0.41
C ASN A 238 -5.67 -10.46 -1.13
N ILE A 239 -6.24 -9.30 -1.39
CA ILE A 239 -7.64 -9.16 -1.86
C ILE A 239 -7.94 -10.05 -3.06
N PRO A 240 -7.14 -10.06 -4.17
CA PRO A 240 -7.45 -10.91 -5.32
C PRO A 240 -7.24 -12.42 -5.07
N SER A 241 -6.60 -12.81 -3.96
CA SER A 241 -6.42 -14.23 -3.61
C SER A 241 -7.64 -14.86 -2.96
N TYR A 242 -8.54 -14.05 -2.41
CA TYR A 242 -9.67 -14.53 -1.60
C TYR A 242 -9.24 -15.38 -0.40
N GLN A 243 -8.06 -15.10 0.16
CA GLN A 243 -7.48 -15.82 1.29
C GLN A 243 -7.05 -14.85 2.39
N LEU A 244 -7.25 -15.29 3.63
CA LEU A 244 -6.76 -14.66 4.84
C LEU A 244 -5.74 -15.59 5.49
N TYR A 245 -4.63 -15.02 5.94
CA TYR A 245 -3.64 -15.69 6.78
C TYR A 245 -3.49 -14.95 8.10
N TYR A 246 -3.42 -15.68 9.19
CA TYR A 246 -3.02 -15.17 10.48
C TYR A 246 -1.69 -15.79 10.88
N PHE A 247 -0.66 -14.95 10.98
CA PHE A 247 0.68 -15.35 11.36
C PHE A 247 1.03 -14.90 12.77
N LEU A 248 1.69 -15.76 13.52
CA LEU A 248 2.35 -15.47 14.78
C LEU A 248 3.78 -16.01 14.74
N ASP A 249 4.77 -15.14 14.99
CA ASP A 249 6.21 -15.47 14.94
C ASP A 249 6.62 -16.18 13.65
N GLY A 250 6.10 -15.71 12.52
CA GLY A 250 6.38 -16.25 11.20
C GLY A 250 5.68 -17.57 10.87
N LYS A 251 4.84 -18.09 11.76
CA LYS A 251 4.10 -19.33 11.55
C LYS A 251 2.63 -19.06 11.23
N PRO A 252 2.04 -19.75 10.23
CA PRO A 252 0.62 -19.64 9.95
C PRO A 252 -0.19 -20.33 11.07
N VAL A 253 -0.95 -19.55 11.81
CA VAL A 253 -1.86 -20.04 12.85
C VAL A 253 -3.23 -20.40 12.27
N LEU A 254 -3.66 -19.62 11.27
CA LEU A 254 -4.94 -19.81 10.60
C LEU A 254 -4.83 -19.42 9.14
N GLN A 255 -5.46 -20.20 8.29
CA GLN A 255 -5.74 -19.87 6.89
C GLN A 255 -7.23 -20.01 6.65
N SER A 256 -7.85 -19.03 6.02
CA SER A 256 -9.27 -19.03 5.73
C SER A 256 -9.58 -18.44 4.36
N LYS A 257 -10.57 -19.01 3.68
CA LYS A 257 -11.21 -18.34 2.55
C LYS A 257 -11.89 -17.07 3.03
N VAL A 258 -11.90 -16.06 2.18
CA VAL A 258 -12.64 -14.82 2.42
C VAL A 258 -13.46 -14.42 1.20
N ILE A 259 -14.49 -13.59 1.46
CA ILE A 259 -15.25 -12.87 0.46
C ILE A 259 -14.86 -11.40 0.60
N VAL A 260 -14.51 -10.77 -0.50
CA VAL A 260 -14.15 -9.35 -0.57
C VAL A 260 -15.20 -8.56 -1.33
N GLY A 261 -15.06 -7.24 -1.38
CA GLY A 261 -15.97 -6.36 -2.09
C GLY A 261 -16.03 -6.62 -3.59
N ARG A 262 -17.19 -6.34 -4.17
CA ARG A 262 -17.39 -6.32 -5.63
C ARG A 262 -16.54 -5.19 -6.26
N GLU A 263 -16.33 -5.27 -7.57
CA GLU A 263 -15.56 -4.25 -8.30
C GLU A 263 -16.13 -2.82 -8.12
N ASP A 264 -17.47 -2.68 -8.08
CA ASP A 264 -18.15 -1.42 -7.85
C ASP A 264 -18.23 -0.99 -6.37
N ARG A 265 -17.85 -1.87 -5.45
CA ARG A 265 -17.83 -1.65 -3.99
C ARG A 265 -16.59 -2.31 -3.39
N ARG A 266 -15.43 -1.86 -3.81
CA ARG A 266 -14.13 -2.49 -3.54
C ARG A 266 -13.79 -2.55 -2.06
N THR A 267 -13.16 -3.65 -1.64
CA THR A 267 -12.38 -3.66 -0.40
C THR A 267 -11.14 -2.79 -0.63
N PRO A 268 -10.91 -1.76 0.20
CA PRO A 268 -9.76 -0.88 0.03
C PRO A 268 -8.47 -1.57 0.44
N VAL A 269 -7.37 -1.17 -0.17
CA VAL A 269 -6.04 -1.46 0.36
C VAL A 269 -5.84 -0.61 1.60
N MET A 270 -5.57 -1.23 2.74
CA MET A 270 -5.42 -0.53 4.00
C MET A 270 -4.60 -1.31 5.02
N TYR A 271 -4.00 -0.59 5.93
CA TYR A 271 -3.36 -1.10 7.12
C TYR A 271 -4.12 -0.64 8.36
N SER A 272 -4.34 -1.56 9.30
CA SER A 272 -4.97 -1.27 10.58
C SER A 272 -4.49 -2.24 11.67
N LYS A 273 -5.12 -2.18 12.82
CA LYS A 273 -4.94 -3.11 13.95
C LYS A 273 -6.30 -3.57 14.44
N LEU A 274 -6.41 -4.80 14.92
CA LEU A 274 -7.62 -5.23 15.61
C LEU A 274 -7.78 -4.47 16.92
N SER A 275 -8.98 -3.94 17.17
CA SER A 275 -9.32 -3.25 18.41
C SER A 275 -10.13 -4.15 19.34
N ASN A 276 -11.09 -4.87 18.82
CA ASN A 276 -11.93 -5.78 19.59
C ASN A 276 -12.61 -6.81 18.71
N VAL A 277 -13.05 -7.89 19.35
CA VAL A 277 -13.96 -8.89 18.79
C VAL A 277 -15.33 -8.70 19.41
N VAL A 278 -16.36 -8.55 18.60
CA VAL A 278 -17.74 -8.49 19.06
C VAL A 278 -18.40 -9.83 18.79
N VAL A 279 -18.89 -10.44 19.85
CA VAL A 279 -19.67 -11.69 19.79
C VAL A 279 -21.16 -11.31 19.79
N ASN A 280 -21.94 -11.98 18.93
CA ASN A 280 -23.33 -11.63 18.66
C ASN A 280 -23.49 -10.15 18.25
N PRO A 281 -22.84 -9.71 17.16
CA PRO A 281 -22.86 -8.31 16.76
C PRO A 281 -24.21 -7.91 16.17
N PRO A 282 -24.78 -6.74 16.53
CA PRO A 282 -25.81 -6.11 15.72
C PRO A 282 -25.15 -5.49 14.48
N TRP A 283 -25.88 -5.33 13.41
CA TRP A 283 -25.40 -4.69 12.22
C TRP A 283 -26.03 -3.31 12.03
N ASN A 284 -25.24 -2.27 12.17
CA ASN A 284 -25.61 -0.92 11.79
C ASN A 284 -25.39 -0.75 10.28
N VAL A 285 -26.49 -0.58 9.54
CA VAL A 285 -26.42 -0.51 8.07
C VAL A 285 -25.66 0.76 7.65
N PRO A 286 -24.54 0.65 6.90
CA PRO A 286 -23.82 1.81 6.41
C PRO A 286 -24.66 2.65 5.44
N PRO A 287 -24.42 3.97 5.35
CA PRO A 287 -25.20 4.86 4.50
C PRO A 287 -25.26 4.43 3.03
N THR A 288 -24.18 3.91 2.48
CA THR A 288 -24.13 3.44 1.08
C THR A 288 -25.04 2.23 0.85
N ILE A 289 -25.01 1.25 1.76
CA ILE A 289 -25.88 0.07 1.68
C ILE A 289 -27.33 0.46 1.95
N LEU A 290 -27.55 1.35 2.89
CA LEU A 290 -28.89 1.88 3.17
C LEU A 290 -29.54 2.46 1.92
N SER A 291 -28.84 3.38 1.23
CA SER A 291 -29.40 4.05 0.06
C SER A 291 -29.47 3.17 -1.18
N LYS A 292 -28.47 2.33 -1.42
CA LYS A 292 -28.38 1.52 -2.66
C LYS A 292 -29.13 0.19 -2.58
N ASP A 293 -29.25 -0.41 -1.42
CA ASP A 293 -29.78 -1.76 -1.28
C ASP A 293 -31.05 -1.82 -0.41
N ILE A 294 -31.03 -1.20 0.76
CA ILE A 294 -32.11 -1.38 1.75
C ILE A 294 -33.32 -0.52 1.41
N ILE A 295 -33.15 0.76 1.09
CA ILE A 295 -34.27 1.64 0.72
C ILE A 295 -35.01 1.11 -0.51
N PRO A 296 -34.34 0.71 -1.61
CA PRO A 296 -35.05 0.10 -2.74
C PRO A 296 -35.80 -1.17 -2.38
N ALA A 297 -35.28 -2.00 -1.51
CA ALA A 297 -35.94 -3.22 -1.05
C ALA A 297 -37.17 -2.91 -0.19
N LEU A 298 -37.08 -1.95 0.73
CA LEU A 298 -38.22 -1.48 1.55
C LEU A 298 -39.31 -0.81 0.70
N ALA A 299 -38.93 -0.09 -0.36
CA ALA A 299 -39.89 0.52 -1.28
C ALA A 299 -40.73 -0.53 -2.02
N LYS A 300 -40.13 -1.69 -2.33
CA LYS A 300 -40.86 -2.81 -2.94
C LYS A 300 -41.71 -3.58 -1.94
N ASN A 301 -41.19 -3.82 -0.75
CA ASN A 301 -41.85 -4.56 0.29
C ASN A 301 -41.38 -4.12 1.68
N PRO A 302 -42.14 -3.29 2.41
CA PRO A 302 -41.80 -2.89 3.77
C PRO A 302 -41.67 -4.06 4.75
N GLY A 303 -42.33 -5.18 4.46
CA GLY A 303 -42.30 -6.41 5.29
C GLY A 303 -40.93 -7.06 5.40
N ILE A 304 -39.95 -6.70 4.55
CA ILE A 304 -38.58 -7.20 4.69
C ILE A 304 -37.93 -6.72 5.99
N ALA A 305 -38.38 -5.61 6.56
CA ALA A 305 -37.87 -5.13 7.84
C ALA A 305 -38.12 -6.18 8.95
N ASP A 306 -39.32 -6.74 9.02
CA ASP A 306 -39.61 -7.80 9.98
C ASP A 306 -38.93 -9.11 9.62
N ALA A 307 -38.91 -9.48 8.35
CA ALA A 307 -38.30 -10.74 7.88
C ALA A 307 -36.79 -10.80 8.12
N ARG A 308 -36.11 -9.65 8.11
CA ARG A 308 -34.65 -9.54 8.32
C ARG A 308 -34.26 -9.00 9.69
N ASN A 309 -35.20 -8.86 10.61
CA ASN A 309 -34.99 -8.31 11.96
C ASN A 309 -34.37 -6.89 11.96
N TYR A 310 -34.83 -6.04 11.05
CA TYR A 310 -34.40 -4.65 11.01
C TYR A 310 -35.19 -3.80 12.01
N GLU A 311 -34.46 -3.02 12.80
CA GLU A 311 -35.00 -1.90 13.57
C GLU A 311 -34.80 -0.62 12.77
N ILE A 312 -35.88 0.12 12.56
CA ILE A 312 -35.85 1.42 11.90
C ILE A 312 -35.98 2.48 12.97
N LEU A 313 -35.01 3.37 13.05
CA LEU A 313 -34.91 4.42 14.07
C LEU A 313 -35.00 5.79 13.41
N ASP A 314 -35.80 6.68 14.01
CA ASP A 314 -35.83 8.10 13.63
C ASP A 314 -34.65 8.89 14.19
N GLY A 315 -34.58 10.18 13.92
CA GLY A 315 -33.51 11.06 14.40
C GLY A 315 -33.43 11.16 15.94
N SER A 316 -34.49 10.81 16.65
CA SER A 316 -34.57 10.80 18.13
C SER A 316 -34.31 9.40 18.70
N GLY A 317 -34.06 8.40 17.87
CA GLY A 317 -33.79 7.02 18.29
C GLY A 317 -35.05 6.21 18.59
N ASN A 318 -36.23 6.70 18.22
CA ASN A 318 -37.49 5.96 18.38
C ASN A 318 -37.70 4.97 17.23
N ASN A 319 -38.28 3.81 17.57
CA ASN A 319 -38.68 2.82 16.57
C ASN A 319 -39.77 3.37 15.65
N VAL A 320 -39.62 3.12 14.37
CA VAL A 320 -40.56 3.52 13.33
C VAL A 320 -41.17 2.30 12.70
N ASN A 321 -42.51 2.31 12.53
CA ASN A 321 -43.20 1.27 11.80
C ASN A 321 -42.84 1.34 10.30
N PRO A 322 -42.25 0.28 9.71
CA PRO A 322 -41.83 0.28 8.31
C PRO A 322 -42.98 0.52 7.32
N TYR A 323 -44.18 0.16 7.67
CA TYR A 323 -45.37 0.36 6.81
C TYR A 323 -45.90 1.78 6.83
N SER A 324 -45.48 2.62 7.79
CA SER A 324 -45.89 4.01 7.92
C SER A 324 -45.05 4.98 7.11
N VAL A 325 -43.95 4.50 6.50
CA VAL A 325 -43.00 5.33 5.74
C VAL A 325 -43.18 5.13 4.26
N ASN A 326 -43.24 6.23 3.51
CA ASN A 326 -43.18 6.18 2.05
C ASN A 326 -41.70 6.06 1.61
N TRP A 327 -41.21 4.85 1.52
CA TRP A 327 -39.82 4.57 1.17
C TRP A 327 -39.43 5.01 -0.23
N SER A 328 -40.39 5.05 -1.15
CA SER A 328 -40.16 5.51 -2.52
C SER A 328 -39.70 6.97 -2.58
N LYS A 329 -40.05 7.77 -1.58
CA LYS A 329 -39.58 9.15 -1.43
C LYS A 329 -38.07 9.28 -1.27
N TYR A 330 -37.42 8.23 -0.72
CA TYR A 330 -35.99 8.22 -0.41
C TYR A 330 -35.15 7.49 -1.47
N LEU A 331 -35.74 7.06 -2.57
CA LEU A 331 -35.02 6.54 -3.71
C LEU A 331 -34.11 7.62 -4.29
N ASN A 332 -32.85 7.30 -4.54
CA ASN A 332 -31.85 8.21 -5.11
C ASN A 332 -31.57 9.49 -4.29
N THR A 333 -31.88 9.51 -3.00
CA THR A 333 -31.52 10.62 -2.10
C THR A 333 -30.38 10.20 -1.18
N LYS A 334 -29.50 11.16 -0.87
CA LYS A 334 -28.43 10.97 0.12
C LYS A 334 -28.90 11.32 1.54
N SER A 335 -29.99 12.06 1.68
CA SER A 335 -30.52 12.50 2.97
C SER A 335 -31.68 11.60 3.37
N ILE A 336 -31.38 10.59 4.17
CA ILE A 336 -32.36 9.66 4.72
C ILE A 336 -32.46 9.91 6.23
N PRO A 337 -33.63 10.31 6.75
CA PRO A 337 -33.79 10.68 8.15
C PRO A 337 -33.90 9.49 9.10
N TYR A 338 -33.65 8.28 8.60
CA TYR A 338 -33.75 7.05 9.36
C TYR A 338 -32.41 6.33 9.43
N ARG A 339 -32.17 5.67 10.54
CA ARG A 339 -31.09 4.67 10.71
C ARG A 339 -31.70 3.28 10.75
N ILE A 340 -31.02 2.32 10.17
CA ILE A 340 -31.47 0.91 10.20
C ILE A 340 -30.38 0.10 10.87
N ARG A 341 -30.79 -0.73 11.83
CA ARG A 341 -29.95 -1.67 12.53
C ARG A 341 -30.59 -3.06 12.45
N GLN A 342 -29.80 -4.06 12.06
CA GLN A 342 -30.22 -5.46 12.16
C GLN A 342 -29.87 -6.01 13.54
N LYS A 343 -30.82 -6.64 14.18
CA LYS A 343 -30.59 -7.30 15.48
C LYS A 343 -29.62 -8.46 15.34
N ALA A 344 -28.84 -8.71 16.40
CA ALA A 344 -28.01 -9.91 16.48
C ALA A 344 -28.88 -11.17 16.37
N GLY A 345 -28.33 -12.17 15.70
CA GLY A 345 -28.99 -13.45 15.50
C GLY A 345 -28.24 -14.33 14.51
N ASP A 346 -28.61 -15.61 14.40
CA ASP A 346 -27.93 -16.57 13.54
C ASP A 346 -28.03 -16.20 12.06
N ASP A 347 -29.10 -15.51 11.67
CA ASP A 347 -29.36 -15.04 10.30
C ASP A 347 -28.90 -13.58 10.06
N SER A 348 -28.24 -12.98 11.03
CA SER A 348 -27.73 -11.60 10.90
C SER A 348 -26.61 -11.55 9.84
N ALA A 349 -26.55 -10.45 9.09
CA ALA A 349 -25.57 -10.26 8.03
C ALA A 349 -24.11 -10.40 8.51
N LEU A 350 -23.82 -10.08 9.76
CA LEU A 350 -22.49 -10.21 10.36
C LEU A 350 -22.25 -11.58 11.02
N GLY A 351 -23.20 -12.49 10.98
CA GLY A 351 -23.08 -13.78 11.65
C GLY A 351 -22.86 -13.64 13.16
N ARG A 352 -21.98 -14.48 13.70
CA ARG A 352 -21.70 -14.53 15.14
C ARG A 352 -20.60 -13.61 15.63
N TYR A 353 -19.77 -13.08 14.73
CA TYR A 353 -18.56 -12.34 15.08
C TYR A 353 -18.32 -11.16 14.15
N LYS A 354 -17.88 -10.06 14.78
CA LYS A 354 -17.34 -8.89 14.09
C LYS A 354 -15.95 -8.60 14.66
N PHE A 355 -14.98 -8.41 13.79
CA PHE A 355 -13.62 -8.07 14.13
C PHE A 355 -13.39 -6.62 13.77
N ASN A 356 -13.43 -5.75 14.77
CA ASN A 356 -13.30 -4.31 14.56
C ASN A 356 -11.84 -3.90 14.43
N MET A 357 -11.62 -2.98 13.52
CA MET A 357 -10.35 -2.28 13.35
C MET A 357 -10.63 -0.81 13.00
N PRO A 358 -9.86 0.16 13.52
CA PRO A 358 -10.02 1.56 13.16
C PRO A 358 -9.83 1.75 11.65
N SER A 359 -10.79 2.40 11.01
CA SER A 359 -10.79 2.64 9.57
C SER A 359 -11.66 3.84 9.24
N SER A 360 -11.16 4.75 8.39
CA SER A 360 -11.94 5.84 7.83
C SER A 360 -13.03 5.36 6.86
N ASP A 361 -12.83 4.17 6.29
CA ASP A 361 -13.75 3.57 5.31
C ASP A 361 -14.80 2.66 5.97
N ALA A 362 -14.84 2.59 7.30
CA ALA A 362 -15.72 1.70 8.07
C ALA A 362 -15.63 0.22 7.65
N ILE A 363 -14.42 -0.23 7.31
CA ILE A 363 -14.14 -1.61 6.91
C ILE A 363 -13.79 -2.45 8.13
N TYR A 364 -14.33 -3.66 8.18
CA TYR A 364 -14.04 -4.65 9.21
C TYR A 364 -14.12 -6.07 8.64
N LEU A 365 -13.65 -7.03 9.42
CA LEU A 365 -13.81 -8.45 9.15
C LEU A 365 -15.05 -8.96 9.89
N HIS A 366 -15.77 -9.90 9.33
CA HIS A 366 -16.94 -10.48 10.00
C HIS A 366 -17.30 -11.86 9.51
N ASP A 367 -18.09 -12.55 10.30
CA ASP A 367 -18.75 -13.80 9.95
C ASP A 367 -19.94 -13.56 8.99
N THR A 368 -20.53 -14.62 8.50
CA THR A 368 -21.72 -14.57 7.64
C THR A 368 -22.53 -15.86 7.76
N PRO A 369 -23.88 -15.79 7.71
CA PRO A 369 -24.71 -16.99 7.61
C PRO A 369 -24.68 -17.63 6.22
N ASN A 370 -24.28 -16.88 5.19
CA ASN A 370 -24.23 -17.28 3.79
C ASN A 370 -22.97 -18.10 3.44
N ARG A 371 -22.80 -19.23 4.08
CA ARG A 371 -21.55 -20.02 4.00
C ARG A 371 -21.33 -20.70 2.65
N GLY A 372 -22.41 -20.97 1.90
CA GLY A 372 -22.32 -21.57 0.56
C GLY A 372 -21.53 -20.71 -0.45
N LEU A 373 -21.47 -19.40 -0.23
CA LEU A 373 -20.76 -18.48 -1.11
C LEU A 373 -19.22 -18.70 -1.08
N PHE A 374 -18.67 -19.27 -0.02
CA PHE A 374 -17.26 -19.60 0.04
C PHE A 374 -16.84 -20.74 -0.92
N GLY A 375 -17.80 -21.47 -1.44
CA GLY A 375 -17.58 -22.47 -2.48
C GLY A 375 -17.36 -21.90 -3.89
N LYS A 376 -17.67 -20.64 -4.11
CA LYS A 376 -17.47 -19.98 -5.40
C LYS A 376 -16.00 -19.73 -5.67
N THR A 377 -15.63 -19.80 -6.95
CA THR A 377 -14.28 -19.47 -7.43
C THR A 377 -14.04 -17.96 -7.38
N ASP A 378 -15.02 -17.16 -7.85
CA ASP A 378 -15.03 -15.71 -7.73
C ASP A 378 -15.77 -15.33 -6.46
N ARG A 379 -15.04 -14.67 -5.55
CA ARG A 379 -15.58 -14.26 -4.25
C ARG A 379 -15.52 -12.75 -4.01
N ALA A 380 -15.50 -11.95 -5.07
CA ALA A 380 -15.71 -10.51 -5.02
C ALA A 380 -17.22 -10.20 -4.95
N LEU A 381 -17.84 -10.37 -3.79
CA LEU A 381 -19.30 -10.44 -3.63
C LEU A 381 -19.87 -9.49 -2.58
N SER A 382 -19.04 -8.91 -1.70
CA SER A 382 -19.52 -8.06 -0.61
C SER A 382 -19.64 -6.60 -1.02
N SER A 383 -20.08 -5.77 -0.09
CA SER A 383 -20.14 -4.30 -0.26
C SER A 383 -18.89 -3.58 0.28
N GLY A 384 -17.78 -4.32 0.47
CA GLY A 384 -16.49 -3.77 0.88
C GLY A 384 -15.86 -4.46 2.08
N CYS A 385 -16.64 -4.85 3.10
CA CYS A 385 -16.13 -5.59 4.23
C CYS A 385 -15.70 -7.02 3.85
N VAL A 386 -14.82 -7.60 4.63
CA VAL A 386 -14.26 -8.93 4.39
C VAL A 386 -15.01 -9.96 5.22
N ARG A 387 -15.69 -10.89 4.56
CA ARG A 387 -16.35 -12.04 5.21
C ARG A 387 -15.35 -13.18 5.34
N VAL A 388 -15.28 -13.77 6.52
CA VAL A 388 -14.30 -14.81 6.87
C VAL A 388 -14.99 -16.17 7.01
N ALA A 389 -14.56 -17.17 6.24
CA ALA A 389 -15.15 -18.51 6.31
C ALA A 389 -14.90 -19.15 7.67
N LYS A 390 -13.69 -19.05 8.19
CA LYS A 390 -13.30 -19.58 9.51
C LYS A 390 -13.37 -18.50 10.59
N ALA A 391 -14.45 -17.73 10.60
CA ALA A 391 -14.63 -16.67 11.59
C ALA A 391 -14.67 -17.20 13.02
N ASP A 392 -15.27 -18.38 13.24
CA ASP A 392 -15.33 -19.00 14.57
C ASP A 392 -13.93 -19.37 15.08
N GLU A 393 -13.10 -19.97 14.23
CA GLU A 393 -11.71 -20.32 14.55
C GLU A 393 -10.86 -19.08 14.80
N LEU A 394 -11.01 -18.04 13.98
CA LEU A 394 -10.31 -16.76 14.17
C LEU A 394 -10.72 -16.10 15.49
N ALA A 395 -12.01 -16.06 15.78
CA ALA A 395 -12.53 -15.54 17.04
C ALA A 395 -11.98 -16.32 18.24
N THR A 396 -11.94 -17.65 18.13
CA THR A 396 -11.41 -18.50 19.19
C THR A 396 -9.96 -18.17 19.53
N VAL A 397 -9.10 -18.05 18.54
CA VAL A 397 -7.68 -17.68 18.75
C VAL A 397 -7.59 -16.31 19.43
N LEU A 398 -8.29 -15.31 18.89
CA LEU A 398 -8.23 -13.94 19.42
C LEU A 398 -8.84 -13.82 20.83
N LEU A 399 -9.94 -14.52 21.10
CA LEU A 399 -10.57 -14.51 22.40
C LEU A 399 -9.72 -15.21 23.47
N ARG A 400 -8.97 -16.29 23.12
CA ARG A 400 -8.01 -16.91 24.03
C ARG A 400 -6.87 -15.92 24.38
N GLU A 401 -6.37 -15.19 23.41
CA GLU A 401 -5.37 -14.13 23.65
C GLU A 401 -5.93 -13.03 24.56
N ALA A 402 -7.22 -12.73 24.46
CA ALA A 402 -7.90 -11.78 25.32
C ALA A 402 -8.27 -12.33 26.72
N GLY A 403 -7.91 -13.58 27.02
CA GLY A 403 -8.15 -14.22 28.30
C GLY A 403 -9.50 -14.93 28.45
N TRP A 404 -10.26 -15.07 27.39
CA TRP A 404 -11.53 -15.84 27.43
C TRP A 404 -11.27 -17.34 27.37
N SER A 405 -11.97 -18.10 28.22
CA SER A 405 -12.03 -19.55 28.11
C SER A 405 -12.99 -20.00 27.01
N ALA A 406 -12.90 -21.27 26.63
CA ALA A 406 -13.87 -21.89 25.72
C ALA A 406 -15.30 -21.82 26.28
N ASP A 407 -15.47 -22.08 27.58
CA ASP A 407 -16.76 -22.00 28.25
C ASP A 407 -17.35 -20.60 28.20
N LYS A 408 -16.54 -19.58 28.45
CA LYS A 408 -17.00 -18.19 28.39
C LYS A 408 -17.48 -17.85 26.97
N GLN A 409 -16.70 -18.21 25.95
CA GLN A 409 -17.09 -17.97 24.55
C GLN A 409 -18.43 -18.64 24.22
N GLN A 410 -18.60 -19.91 24.60
CA GLN A 410 -19.82 -20.63 24.33
C GLN A 410 -21.04 -20.08 25.12
N LYS A 411 -20.87 -19.72 26.37
CA LYS A 411 -21.92 -19.08 27.17
C LYS A 411 -22.38 -17.76 26.57
N VAL A 412 -21.44 -16.94 26.09
CA VAL A 412 -21.78 -15.66 25.43
C VAL A 412 -22.52 -15.92 24.12
N LEU A 413 -22.07 -16.87 23.30
CA LEU A 413 -22.77 -17.25 22.07
C LEU A 413 -24.20 -17.70 22.36
N ASP A 414 -24.39 -18.59 23.33
CA ASP A 414 -25.68 -19.14 23.71
C ASP A 414 -26.63 -18.05 24.28
N SER A 415 -26.10 -17.06 24.95
CA SER A 415 -26.86 -15.96 25.50
C SER A 415 -27.51 -15.05 24.45
N LYS A 416 -27.03 -15.09 23.20
CA LYS A 416 -27.44 -14.20 22.11
C LYS A 416 -27.23 -12.71 22.43
N LYS A 417 -26.55 -12.37 23.52
CA LYS A 417 -26.27 -11.00 23.92
C LYS A 417 -24.98 -10.51 23.27
N THR A 418 -25.00 -9.31 22.73
CA THR A 418 -23.82 -8.63 22.19
C THR A 418 -22.78 -8.40 23.28
N THR A 419 -21.60 -8.95 23.11
CA THR A 419 -20.49 -8.85 24.05
C THR A 419 -19.20 -8.55 23.31
N SER A 420 -18.46 -7.52 23.75
CA SER A 420 -17.21 -7.11 23.16
C SER A 420 -16.02 -7.53 24.00
N ALA A 421 -15.00 -8.08 23.36
CA ALA A 421 -13.71 -8.39 23.96
C ALA A 421 -12.64 -7.50 23.35
N ARG A 422 -11.96 -6.71 24.18
CA ARG A 422 -10.83 -5.89 23.73
C ARG A 422 -9.64 -6.78 23.38
N ILE A 423 -9.03 -6.52 22.24
CA ILE A 423 -7.80 -7.17 21.80
C ILE A 423 -6.62 -6.27 22.14
N ASN A 424 -5.77 -6.74 23.06
CA ASN A 424 -4.58 -6.03 23.50
C ASN A 424 -3.33 -6.36 22.69
N SER A 425 -3.42 -7.36 21.80
CA SER A 425 -2.31 -7.71 20.92
C SER A 425 -2.10 -6.60 19.88
N GLU A 426 -0.84 -6.32 19.57
CA GLU A 426 -0.46 -5.39 18.51
C GLU A 426 -0.55 -6.03 17.12
N ASN A 427 -1.44 -6.98 16.92
CA ASN A 427 -1.59 -7.69 15.66
C ASN A 427 -2.07 -6.74 14.56
N PRO A 428 -1.21 -6.44 13.58
CA PRO A 428 -1.61 -5.63 12.43
C PRO A 428 -2.57 -6.39 11.54
N VAL A 429 -3.37 -5.63 10.80
CA VAL A 429 -4.23 -6.15 9.73
C VAL A 429 -3.83 -5.45 8.44
N TYR A 430 -3.37 -6.22 7.47
CA TYR A 430 -3.06 -5.74 6.12
C TYR A 430 -4.08 -6.29 5.13
N LEU A 431 -4.85 -5.39 4.53
CA LEU A 431 -5.60 -5.67 3.33
C LEU A 431 -4.79 -5.12 2.17
N TYR A 432 -4.18 -6.00 1.39
CA TYR A 432 -3.29 -5.59 0.30
C TYR A 432 -3.73 -6.20 -1.02
N TYR A 433 -3.17 -5.72 -2.11
CA TYR A 433 -3.60 -6.11 -3.45
C TYR A 433 -2.38 -6.35 -4.33
N VAL A 434 -2.07 -7.61 -4.55
CA VAL A 434 -0.91 -8.06 -5.34
C VAL A 434 -1.37 -9.18 -6.26
N THR A 435 -1.13 -9.01 -7.55
CA THR A 435 -1.62 -9.93 -8.58
C THR A 435 -0.54 -10.84 -9.14
N THR A 436 0.73 -10.49 -8.97
CA THR A 436 1.86 -11.31 -9.43
C THR A 436 3.03 -11.13 -8.46
N TRP A 437 3.57 -12.22 -7.93
CA TRP A 437 4.70 -12.22 -7.00
C TRP A 437 5.45 -13.54 -7.06
N VAL A 438 6.58 -13.61 -6.38
CA VAL A 438 7.39 -14.82 -6.23
C VAL A 438 7.39 -15.26 -4.78
N GLU A 439 7.13 -16.54 -4.56
CA GLU A 439 7.14 -17.18 -3.25
C GLU A 439 7.60 -18.63 -3.38
N GLY A 440 8.56 -19.03 -2.56
CA GLY A 440 9.13 -20.39 -2.63
C GLY A 440 9.72 -20.72 -4.00
N GLY A 441 10.29 -19.74 -4.69
CA GLY A 441 10.87 -19.89 -6.01
C GLY A 441 9.85 -19.98 -7.16
N LYS A 442 8.55 -19.86 -6.90
CA LYS A 442 7.48 -19.93 -7.90
C LYS A 442 6.86 -18.56 -8.15
N VAL A 443 6.50 -18.30 -9.40
CA VAL A 443 5.72 -17.13 -9.79
C VAL A 443 4.25 -17.46 -9.61
N PHE A 444 3.56 -16.64 -8.81
CA PHE A 444 2.12 -16.69 -8.63
C PHE A 444 1.46 -15.54 -9.40
N THR A 445 0.38 -15.84 -10.08
CA THR A 445 -0.43 -14.85 -10.80
C THR A 445 -1.90 -15.04 -10.45
N LEU A 446 -2.58 -13.94 -10.15
CA LEU A 446 -4.01 -13.91 -9.85
C LEU A 446 -4.73 -12.97 -10.82
N PRO A 447 -6.03 -13.19 -11.04
CA PRO A 447 -6.86 -12.25 -11.79
C PRO A 447 -6.84 -10.85 -11.15
N ASP A 448 -6.76 -9.83 -11.97
CA ASP A 448 -6.85 -8.42 -11.56
C ASP A 448 -8.32 -8.03 -11.42
N ILE A 449 -8.95 -8.47 -10.32
CA ILE A 449 -10.41 -8.38 -10.08
C ILE A 449 -10.94 -6.95 -10.03
N TYR A 450 -10.10 -5.99 -9.66
CA TYR A 450 -10.47 -4.56 -9.58
C TYR A 450 -9.86 -3.72 -10.70
N LYS A 451 -9.23 -4.35 -11.69
CA LYS A 451 -8.61 -3.67 -12.85
C LYS A 451 -7.60 -2.59 -12.46
N LEU A 452 -6.81 -2.87 -11.43
CA LEU A 452 -5.81 -1.93 -10.88
C LEU A 452 -4.45 -2.01 -11.58
N ASP A 453 -4.24 -3.00 -12.44
CA ASP A 453 -3.02 -3.17 -13.24
C ASP A 453 -3.16 -2.60 -14.65
N GLN A 454 -4.35 -2.14 -15.01
CA GLN A 454 -4.61 -1.58 -16.34
C GLN A 454 -3.79 -0.31 -16.56
N ASN A 455 -3.38 -0.11 -17.82
CA ASN A 455 -2.60 1.05 -18.23
C ASN A 455 -1.24 1.20 -17.51
N GLN A 456 -0.68 0.09 -17.00
CA GLN A 456 0.67 0.12 -16.46
C GLN A 456 1.66 0.56 -17.54
N PRO A 457 2.44 1.63 -17.32
CA PRO A 457 3.54 1.99 -18.19
C PRO A 457 4.57 0.85 -18.23
N LYS A 458 5.10 0.61 -19.42
CA LYS A 458 6.19 -0.36 -19.66
C LYS A 458 7.40 0.39 -20.16
N PRO A 459 8.20 0.99 -19.25
CA PRO A 459 9.33 1.81 -19.65
C PRO A 459 10.38 0.98 -20.38
N ASN A 460 11.02 1.59 -21.39
CA ASN A 460 12.14 0.98 -22.06
C ASN A 460 13.38 1.09 -21.17
N LEU A 461 13.91 -0.05 -20.73
CA LEU A 461 15.05 -0.14 -19.83
C LEU A 461 16.16 -0.97 -20.44
N ASN A 462 17.40 -0.47 -20.37
CA ASN A 462 18.56 -1.29 -20.62
C ASN A 462 18.88 -2.11 -19.36
N TRP A 463 18.15 -3.20 -19.17
CA TRP A 463 18.25 -4.02 -17.97
C TRP A 463 19.60 -4.70 -17.82
N GLN A 464 20.27 -5.03 -18.94
CA GLN A 464 21.63 -5.56 -18.88
C GLN A 464 22.64 -4.54 -18.34
N ALA A 465 22.52 -3.28 -18.71
CA ALA A 465 23.34 -2.21 -18.15
C ALA A 465 23.13 -2.05 -16.65
N VAL A 466 21.89 -2.19 -16.18
CA VAL A 466 21.59 -2.23 -14.73
C VAL A 466 22.32 -3.38 -14.06
N LYS A 467 22.19 -4.60 -14.58
CA LYS A 467 22.85 -5.80 -14.02
C LYS A 467 24.37 -5.68 -13.97
N ASN A 468 24.96 -4.94 -14.89
CA ASN A 468 26.41 -4.78 -14.93
C ASN A 468 26.97 -3.86 -13.83
N VAL A 469 26.13 -3.04 -13.20
CA VAL A 469 26.56 -2.04 -12.20
C VAL A 469 26.08 -2.33 -10.77
N ILE A 470 25.25 -3.35 -10.57
CA ILE A 470 24.72 -3.74 -9.25
C ILE A 470 25.41 -4.97 -8.65
#